data_450c20f34d07ffc83b71f7d30d017630
#
_entry.id   450c20f34d07ffc83b71f7d30d017630
#
_cell.length_a   1.000
_cell.length_b   1.000
_cell.length_c   1.000
_cell.angle_alpha   90.00
_cell.angle_beta   90.00
_cell.angle_gamma   90.00
#
_symmetry.space_group_name_H-M   'P 1'
#
loop_
_entity.id
_entity.type
_entity.pdbx_description
1 polymer ?
#
loop_
_entity_poly.entity_id
_entity_poly.type
_entity_poly.pdbx_seq_one_letter_code
_entity_poly.pdbx_strand_id
1 'polypeptide(L)'
;MKHLLLTTIAAVVLVGCATTQQSAPPAEAKSVAEATKPEPPTANAPDISIHDAAALGNNEAVKQHLTAGTDVNAKDESGWTPLHWAASKVHNKTAKLLIKEGAAVNVVNKDGLSPLDYAENETFGFLIDHGAKSGAELKAEGK
;
A
#
# COMPACT_ATOMS: atom_id res chain seq x y z
N MET A 1 -27.56 57.47 -38.71
CA MET A 1 -27.34 57.07 -38.25
C MET A 1 -26.95 56.08 -37.75
N LYS A 2 -26.61 55.73 -37.40
CA LYS A 2 -26.38 54.95 -36.93
C LYS A 2 -25.82 53.98 -36.72
N HIS A 3 -25.44 53.61 -36.49
CA HIS A 3 -25.05 52.70 -36.23
C HIS A 3 -24.37 51.87 -35.89
N LEU A 4 -24.15 51.68 -35.76
CA LEU A 4 -23.63 50.95 -35.48
C LEU A 4 -23.11 50.16 -34.94
N LEU A 5 -22.87 49.87 -34.75
CA LEU A 5 -22.43 49.22 -34.26
C LEU A 5 -22.01 48.32 -33.76
N LEU A 6 -21.86 48.06 -33.59
CA LEU A 6 -21.59 47.23 -33.08
C LEU A 6 -21.06 46.28 -32.87
N THR A 7 -20.81 46.01 -32.89
CA THR A 7 -20.40 45.17 -32.82
C THR A 7 -19.61 44.47 -32.32
N THR A 8 -19.34 44.42 -32.23
CA THR A 8 -18.68 43.88 -31.74
C THR A 8 -18.30 43.07 -31.06
N ILE A 9 -18.33 42.93 -30.74
CA ILE A 9 -18.00 42.25 -30.03
C ILE A 9 -17.66 41.21 -29.74
N ALA A 10 -17.90 41.07 -29.85
CA ALA A 10 -17.76 40.05 -29.51
C ALA A 10 -16.88 39.36 -29.38
N ALA A 11 -16.57 39.39 -29.56
CA ALA A 11 -15.83 38.64 -29.45
C ALA A 11 -15.29 38.21 -28.63
N VAL A 12 -15.23 38.41 -28.43
CA VAL A 12 -14.68 38.00 -27.69
C VAL A 12 -14.55 37.09 -27.12
N VAL A 13 -14.85 36.98 -27.04
CA VAL A 13 -14.71 36.23 -26.42
C VAL A 13 -14.14 35.33 -26.28
N LEU A 14 -14.08 35.34 -26.48
CA LEU A 14 -13.67 34.42 -26.28
C LEU A 14 -12.98 33.84 -25.92
N VAL A 15 -12.79 34.05 -26.03
CA VAL A 15 -12.18 33.51 -25.77
C VAL A 15 -11.74 32.97 -25.01
N GLY A 16 -11.94 33.21 -24.74
CA GLY A 16 -11.46 32.73 -24.05
C GLY A 16 -11.31 31.83 -23.69
N CYS A 17 -11.61 31.77 -23.73
CA CYS A 17 -11.56 30.93 -23.29
C CYS A 17 -10.88 30.13 -23.30
N ALA A 18 -10.72 30.18 -23.47
CA ALA A 18 -10.17 29.37 -23.45
C ALA A 18 -9.48 28.97 -22.82
N THR A 19 -9.41 29.06 -22.50
CA THR A 19 -8.81 28.65 -21.88
C THR A 19 -8.46 27.88 -21.36
N THR A 20 -8.55 27.76 -21.29
CA THR A 20 -8.25 27.09 -20.75
C THR A 20 -7.78 26.35 -20.35
N GLN A 21 -7.69 26.29 -20.31
CA GLN A 21 -7.39 25.60 -19.87
C GLN A 21 -6.84 24.95 -19.57
N GLN A 22 -6.64 24.95 -19.36
CA GLN A 22 -6.31 24.37 -18.96
C GLN A 22 -5.81 23.70 -18.63
N SER A 23 -5.64 23.59 -18.42
CA SER A 23 -5.38 23.07 -18.08
C SER A 23 -4.81 22.40 -17.65
N ALA A 24 -4.50 21.94 -17.48
CA ALA A 24 -4.07 21.44 -17.15
C ALA A 24 -3.40 20.72 -16.42
N PRO A 25 -3.32 20.47 -15.84
CA PRO A 25 -2.74 19.94 -15.00
C PRO A 25 -2.29 18.78 -14.82
N PRO A 26 -2.43 18.32 -15.01
CA PRO A 26 -2.18 17.19 -14.92
C PRO A 26 -1.02 16.67 -14.72
N ALA A 27 -0.71 16.92 -14.82
CA ALA A 27 0.39 16.58 -14.80
C ALA A 27 0.85 15.78 -13.88
N GLU A 28 0.77 15.94 -13.15
CA GLU A 28 1.27 15.37 -12.25
C GLU A 28 1.28 14.14 -12.19
N ALA A 29 0.65 13.89 -12.20
CA ALA A 29 0.44 12.72 -12.12
C ALA A 29 1.49 11.87 -12.36
N LYS A 30 1.92 11.83 -13.08
CA LYS A 30 2.74 11.02 -13.43
C LYS A 30 3.60 10.49 -12.64
N SER A 31 3.90 10.95 -12.16
CA SER A 31 4.93 10.54 -11.53
C SER A 31 4.95 9.28 -11.01
N VAL A 32 4.24 8.95 -10.58
CA VAL A 32 4.26 7.87 -10.01
C VAL A 32 4.57 6.75 -10.59
N ALA A 33 4.14 6.56 -11.22
CA ALA A 33 4.27 5.52 -11.79
C ALA A 33 5.39 4.74 -11.70
N GLU A 34 6.04 4.68 -11.87
CA GLU A 34 7.03 3.98 -11.94
C GLU A 34 7.22 2.94 -11.26
N ALA A 35 7.59 2.46 -11.32
CA ALA A 35 7.91 1.60 -10.57
C ALA A 35 7.52 0.39 -10.48
N THR A 36 7.11 -0.13 -10.66
CA THR A 36 6.69 -1.21 -10.28
C THR A 36 6.54 -2.26 -11.12
N LYS A 37 6.84 -3.24 -10.85
CA LYS A 37 6.71 -4.36 -11.50
C LYS A 37 5.35 -4.75 -11.55
N PRO A 38 4.86 -4.99 -12.58
CA PRO A 38 3.51 -5.32 -12.74
C PRO A 38 3.23 -6.71 -12.27
N GLU A 39 2.41 -6.78 -11.35
CA GLU A 39 1.90 -8.04 -11.04
C GLU A 39 0.63 -8.21 -11.81
N PRO A 40 0.24 -9.37 -12.12
CA PRO A 40 -0.97 -9.61 -12.88
C PRO A 40 -2.15 -9.12 -12.07
N PRO A 41 -2.97 -8.34 -12.65
CA PRO A 41 -4.10 -7.78 -11.95
C PRO A 41 -5.13 -8.86 -11.69
N THR A 42 -5.38 -9.06 -10.47
CA THR A 42 -6.52 -9.85 -10.11
C THR A 42 -7.68 -8.88 -10.05
N ALA A 43 -8.79 -9.29 -10.50
CA ALA A 43 -9.92 -8.43 -10.78
C ALA A 43 -10.32 -7.51 -9.62
N ASN A 44 -10.06 -7.88 -8.42
CA ASN A 44 -10.48 -7.08 -7.28
C ASN A 44 -9.35 -6.64 -6.36
N ALA A 45 -8.12 -6.81 -6.80
CA ALA A 45 -6.99 -6.40 -5.97
C ALA A 45 -6.78 -4.89 -6.08
N PRO A 46 -6.36 -4.24 -5.01
CA PRO A 46 -6.07 -2.81 -5.06
C PRO A 46 -4.79 -2.57 -5.85
N ASP A 47 -4.57 -1.31 -6.23
CA ASP A 47 -3.41 -0.94 -7.07
C ASP A 47 -2.06 -1.04 -6.34
N ILE A 48 -2.06 -1.29 -5.05
CA ILE A 48 -0.82 -1.43 -4.27
C ILE A 48 -0.66 -2.87 -3.83
N SER A 49 0.55 -3.30 -3.58
CA SER A 49 0.79 -4.68 -3.15
C SER A 49 0.29 -4.93 -1.72
N ILE A 50 0.11 -6.19 -1.35
CA ILE A 50 -0.29 -6.54 0.01
C ILE A 50 0.78 -6.10 1.02
N HIS A 51 2.04 -6.06 0.61
CA HIS A 51 3.15 -5.60 1.44
C HIS A 51 3.04 -4.09 1.69
N ASP A 52 2.78 -3.32 0.64
CA ASP A 52 2.58 -1.88 0.77
C ASP A 52 1.33 -1.56 1.57
N ALA A 53 0.26 -2.31 1.34
CA ALA A 53 -0.97 -2.16 2.11
C ALA A 53 -0.70 -2.38 3.60
N ALA A 54 0.13 -3.37 3.93
CA ALA A 54 0.49 -3.66 5.31
C ALA A 54 1.42 -2.57 5.88
N ALA A 55 2.36 -2.09 5.06
CA ALA A 55 3.30 -1.06 5.48
C ALA A 55 2.63 0.30 5.70
N LEU A 56 1.51 0.53 5.02
CA LEU A 56 0.73 1.76 5.17
C LEU A 56 -0.38 1.62 6.24
N GLY A 57 -0.61 0.42 6.74
CA GLY A 57 -1.66 0.17 7.69
C GLY A 57 -3.04 0.21 7.05
N ASN A 58 -3.13 0.03 5.73
CA ASN A 58 -4.38 0.09 5.00
C ASN A 58 -5.13 -1.24 5.11
N ASN A 59 -5.90 -1.38 6.18
CA ASN A 59 -6.61 -2.61 6.46
C ASN A 59 -7.60 -3.01 5.37
N GLU A 60 -8.16 -2.02 4.67
CA GLU A 60 -9.14 -2.30 3.62
C GLU A 60 -8.46 -2.93 2.41
N ALA A 61 -7.33 -2.37 1.99
CA ALA A 61 -6.56 -2.92 0.89
C ALA A 61 -6.06 -4.32 1.24
N VAL A 62 -5.59 -4.52 2.48
CA VAL A 62 -5.17 -5.85 2.93
C VAL A 62 -6.32 -6.85 2.80
N LYS A 63 -7.54 -6.48 3.23
CA LYS A 63 -8.70 -7.37 3.12
C LYS A 63 -9.03 -7.68 1.66
N GLN A 64 -8.94 -6.67 0.80
CA GLN A 64 -9.22 -6.87 -0.62
C GLN A 64 -8.25 -7.87 -1.24
N HIS A 65 -6.96 -7.74 -0.93
CA HIS A 65 -5.96 -8.72 -1.38
C HIS A 65 -6.28 -10.14 -0.90
N LEU A 66 -6.60 -10.27 0.38
CA LEU A 66 -6.91 -11.58 0.95
C LEU A 66 -8.18 -12.17 0.35
N THR A 67 -9.18 -11.33 0.10
CA THR A 67 -10.42 -11.77 -0.56
C THR A 67 -10.17 -12.18 -2.00
N ALA A 68 -9.21 -11.51 -2.65
CA ALA A 68 -8.83 -11.83 -4.03
C ALA A 68 -7.95 -13.09 -4.11
N GLY A 69 -7.58 -13.67 -2.96
CA GLY A 69 -6.81 -14.91 -2.92
C GLY A 69 -5.30 -14.70 -2.81
N THR A 70 -4.86 -13.50 -2.50
CA THR A 70 -3.42 -13.24 -2.30
C THR A 70 -2.97 -13.96 -1.04
N ASP A 71 -1.82 -14.61 -1.12
CA ASP A 71 -1.26 -15.35 0.02
C ASP A 71 -0.89 -14.38 1.14
N VAL A 72 -1.47 -14.58 2.30
CA VAL A 72 -1.22 -13.76 3.50
C VAL A 72 0.26 -13.86 3.94
N ASN A 73 0.95 -14.89 3.52
CA ASN A 73 2.36 -15.13 3.86
C ASN A 73 3.30 -14.88 2.68
N ALA A 74 2.82 -14.19 1.65
CA ALA A 74 3.64 -13.88 0.48
C ALA A 74 4.90 -13.15 0.95
N LYS A 75 6.03 -13.52 0.37
CA LYS A 75 7.31 -12.89 0.70
C LYS A 75 7.76 -11.98 -0.44
N ASP A 76 8.23 -10.82 -0.06
CA ASP A 76 8.83 -9.90 -1.02
C ASP A 76 10.28 -10.31 -1.32
N GLU A 77 10.97 -9.48 -2.10
CA GLU A 77 12.35 -9.76 -2.51
C GLU A 77 13.32 -9.87 -1.34
N SER A 78 13.01 -9.31 -0.20
CA SER A 78 13.83 -9.36 1.00
C SER A 78 13.39 -10.49 1.95
N GLY A 79 12.37 -11.22 1.56
CA GLY A 79 11.81 -12.29 2.37
C GLY A 79 10.83 -11.78 3.43
N TRP A 80 10.43 -10.52 3.35
CA TRP A 80 9.48 -9.95 4.29
C TRP A 80 8.05 -10.36 3.93
N THR A 81 7.28 -10.72 4.92
CA THR A 81 5.85 -10.95 4.75
C THR A 81 5.09 -9.66 5.09
N PRO A 82 3.81 -9.56 4.73
CA PRO A 82 3.00 -8.41 5.15
C PRO A 82 3.03 -8.20 6.66
N LEU A 83 3.16 -9.29 7.44
CA LEU A 83 3.23 -9.18 8.90
C LEU A 83 4.52 -8.52 9.38
N HIS A 84 5.66 -8.74 8.69
CA HIS A 84 6.91 -8.03 8.99
C HIS A 84 6.72 -6.52 8.79
N TRP A 85 6.09 -6.13 7.66
CA TRP A 85 5.85 -4.73 7.35
C TRP A 85 4.92 -4.08 8.38
N ALA A 86 3.81 -4.77 8.73
CA ALA A 86 2.87 -4.25 9.71
C ALA A 86 3.55 -4.09 11.09
N ALA A 87 4.42 -5.02 11.46
CA ALA A 87 5.11 -4.97 12.75
C ALA A 87 6.13 -3.83 12.78
N SER A 88 6.94 -3.70 11.73
CA SER A 88 7.98 -2.67 11.66
C SER A 88 7.44 -1.25 11.59
N LYS A 89 6.20 -1.09 11.11
CA LYS A 89 5.54 0.23 11.03
C LYS A 89 4.57 0.45 12.19
N VAL A 90 4.54 -0.46 13.14
CA VAL A 90 3.71 -0.41 14.34
C VAL A 90 2.21 -0.31 14.00
N HIS A 91 1.80 -0.94 12.94
CA HIS A 91 0.39 -0.99 12.53
C HIS A 91 -0.35 -2.13 13.25
N ASN A 92 -0.63 -1.93 14.52
CA ASN A 92 -1.24 -2.94 15.39
C ASN A 92 -2.49 -3.57 14.80
N LYS A 93 -3.36 -2.75 14.20
CA LYS A 93 -4.63 -3.26 13.66
C LYS A 93 -4.38 -4.16 12.46
N THR A 94 -3.44 -3.79 11.61
CA THR A 94 -3.09 -4.57 10.43
C THR A 94 -2.43 -5.88 10.84
N ALA A 95 -1.53 -5.84 11.84
CA ALA A 95 -0.89 -7.04 12.34
C ALA A 95 -1.94 -8.01 12.89
N LYS A 96 -2.91 -7.49 13.68
CA LYS A 96 -3.98 -8.32 14.22
C LYS A 96 -4.84 -8.92 13.10
N LEU A 97 -5.13 -8.13 12.08
CA LEU A 97 -5.91 -8.59 10.94
C LEU A 97 -5.18 -9.72 10.21
N LEU A 98 -3.91 -9.51 9.89
CA LEU A 98 -3.11 -10.52 9.19
C LEU A 98 -3.05 -11.84 9.97
N ILE A 99 -2.83 -11.78 11.28
CA ILE A 99 -2.76 -12.98 12.11
C ILE A 99 -4.12 -13.69 12.15
N LYS A 100 -5.21 -12.93 12.18
CA LYS A 100 -6.56 -13.50 12.17
C LYS A 100 -6.82 -14.22 10.85
N GLU A 101 -6.24 -13.74 9.77
CA GLU A 101 -6.38 -14.33 8.44
C GLU A 101 -5.33 -15.41 8.17
N GLY A 102 -4.59 -15.82 9.19
CA GLY A 102 -3.68 -16.97 9.10
C GLY A 102 -2.22 -16.62 8.82
N ALA A 103 -1.80 -15.39 9.05
CA ALA A 103 -0.40 -15.05 8.85
C ALA A 103 0.47 -15.82 9.85
N ALA A 104 1.53 -16.42 9.33
CA ALA A 104 2.46 -17.16 10.14
C ALA A 104 3.34 -16.19 10.92
N VAL A 105 3.35 -16.31 12.23
CA VAL A 105 4.07 -15.40 13.12
C VAL A 105 5.55 -15.74 13.24
N ASN A 106 5.94 -16.95 12.85
CA ASN A 106 7.31 -17.46 12.99
C ASN A 106 8.03 -17.64 11.65
N VAL A 107 7.87 -16.69 10.76
CA VAL A 107 8.56 -16.68 9.47
C VAL A 107 9.74 -15.73 9.58
N VAL A 108 10.90 -16.11 9.06
CA VAL A 108 12.06 -15.22 9.04
C VAL A 108 12.31 -14.69 7.64
N ASN A 109 12.83 -13.49 7.60
CA ASN A 109 13.24 -12.84 6.36
C ASN A 109 14.67 -13.29 5.98
N LYS A 110 15.27 -12.67 4.96
CA LYS A 110 16.62 -13.04 4.52
C LYS A 110 17.71 -12.75 5.56
N ASP A 111 17.41 -11.83 6.49
CA ASP A 111 18.35 -11.49 7.55
C ASP A 111 18.22 -12.44 8.75
N GLY A 112 17.27 -13.35 8.70
CA GLY A 112 17.02 -14.30 9.79
C GLY A 112 16.18 -13.68 10.91
N LEU A 113 15.48 -12.60 10.65
CA LEU A 113 14.66 -11.90 11.64
C LEU A 113 13.19 -12.20 11.42
N SER A 114 12.44 -12.33 12.49
CA SER A 114 11.00 -12.59 12.47
C SER A 114 10.20 -11.29 12.64
N PRO A 115 8.89 -11.31 12.43
CA PRO A 115 8.06 -10.13 12.71
C PRO A 115 8.19 -9.64 14.15
N LEU A 116 8.48 -10.54 15.10
CA LEU A 116 8.65 -10.17 16.50
C LEU A 116 9.86 -9.28 16.72
N ASP A 117 10.94 -9.47 15.93
CA ASP A 117 12.16 -8.68 16.07
C ASP A 117 11.95 -7.21 15.66
N TYR A 118 10.90 -6.93 14.92
CA TYR A 118 10.55 -5.57 14.47
C TYR A 118 9.37 -4.99 15.25
N ALA A 119 8.73 -5.82 16.09
CA ALA A 119 7.52 -5.40 16.75
C ALA A 119 7.79 -4.56 17.98
N GLU A 120 6.95 -3.58 18.22
CA GLU A 120 7.04 -2.75 19.40
C GLU A 120 5.69 -2.65 20.10
N ASN A 121 5.74 -2.26 21.35
CA ASN A 121 4.56 -1.91 22.12
C ASN A 121 3.48 -3.00 22.06
N GLU A 122 2.28 -2.60 21.67
CA GLU A 122 1.11 -3.49 21.66
C GLU A 122 1.29 -4.65 20.68
N THR A 123 1.96 -4.41 19.53
CA THR A 123 2.16 -5.45 18.53
C THR A 123 3.07 -6.54 19.08
N PHE A 124 4.10 -6.16 19.85
CA PHE A 124 5.02 -7.12 20.46
C PHE A 124 4.25 -8.07 21.40
N GLY A 125 3.48 -7.52 22.33
CA GLY A 125 2.71 -8.36 23.25
C GLY A 125 1.74 -9.26 22.51
N PHE A 126 1.06 -8.71 21.50
CA PHE A 126 0.08 -9.48 20.73
C PHE A 126 0.74 -10.63 19.97
N LEU A 127 1.94 -10.42 19.43
CA LEU A 127 2.68 -11.48 18.73
C LEU A 127 3.10 -12.58 19.71
N ILE A 128 3.58 -12.21 20.90
CA ILE A 128 3.96 -13.17 21.92
C ILE A 128 2.75 -14.04 22.31
N ASP A 129 1.58 -13.42 22.51
CA ASP A 129 0.36 -14.14 22.84
C ASP A 129 -0.03 -15.17 21.78
N HIS A 130 0.42 -14.97 20.55
CA HIS A 130 0.18 -15.88 19.43
C HIS A 130 1.37 -16.80 19.15
N GLY A 131 2.32 -16.88 20.09
CA GLY A 131 3.43 -17.82 20.01
C GLY A 131 4.54 -17.36 19.09
N ALA A 132 4.68 -16.07 18.84
CA ALA A 132 5.77 -15.57 18.03
C ALA A 132 7.09 -15.69 18.78
N LYS A 133 8.13 -16.01 18.04
CA LYS A 133 9.50 -16.13 18.54
C LYS A 133 10.40 -15.21 17.73
N SER A 134 11.47 -14.76 18.35
CA SER A 134 12.45 -13.94 17.64
C SER A 134 13.21 -14.80 16.62
N GLY A 135 13.81 -14.14 15.65
CA GLY A 135 14.63 -14.84 14.66
C GLY A 135 15.78 -15.61 15.32
N ALA A 136 16.31 -15.08 16.43
CA ALA A 136 17.39 -15.76 17.16
C ALA A 136 16.88 -17.07 17.79
N GLU A 137 15.67 -17.06 18.34
CA GLU A 137 15.08 -18.27 18.93
C GLU A 137 14.77 -19.29 17.86
N LEU A 138 14.20 -18.84 16.73
CA LEU A 138 13.88 -19.75 15.62
C LEU A 138 15.15 -20.40 15.07
N LYS A 139 16.24 -19.64 14.98
CA LYS A 139 17.50 -20.16 14.51
C LYS A 139 18.07 -21.20 15.50
N ALA A 140 17.92 -20.95 16.79
CA ALA A 140 18.40 -21.87 17.81
C ALA A 140 17.60 -23.18 17.77
N GLU A 141 16.34 -23.14 17.31
CA GLU A 141 15.51 -24.33 17.17
C GLU A 141 15.74 -25.06 15.84
N GLY A 142 16.62 -24.54 14.99
CA GLY A 142 16.96 -25.20 13.73
C GLY A 142 15.99 -24.92 12.59
N LYS A 143 15.31 -23.81 12.61
CA LYS A 143 14.36 -23.44 11.56
C LYS A 143 14.80 -22.22 10.77
#